data_81cdd2603696fdcd03461caf2442908e
#
_entry.id   81cdd2603696fdcd03461caf2442908e
#
_cell.length_a   1.000
_cell.length_b   1.000
_cell.length_c   1.000
_cell.angle_alpha   90.00
_cell.angle_beta   90.00
_cell.angle_gamma   90.00
#
_symmetry.space_group_name_H-M   'P 1'
#
loop_
_entity.id
_entity.type
_entity.pdbx_description
1 polymer ?
#
loop_
_entity_poly.entity_id
_entity_poly.type
_entity_poly.pdbx_seq_one_letter_code
_entity_poly.pdbx_strand_id
1 'polypeptide(L)'
;MKSPDTRFYVPELTTGTLSLSDEESAHAIRVCRARPGDVLNLTDGKGHFAKGIVEKADARDCQLKIEKLETSDRTKPKLHLGLACLKDDANEEVALHVSEMEVASITLLRTEHSEEPKDSNLQKVVRRCELKALVSLKQSLKAWLTEIRGPIPFEEWLKAYDGDIILCDMDGEDSIGEVTKDTTLLVGPEGGFSHQEIEKIKAYSRGEVKLLKLGKTRLRARTAAIVGIGKMV
;
A
#
# COMPACT_ATOMS: atom_id res chain seq x y z
N MET A 1 -2.71 -14.06 28.53
CA MET A 1 -2.83 -12.74 27.89
C MET A 1 -2.81 -12.92 26.39
N LYS A 2 -3.91 -12.66 25.68
CA LYS A 2 -3.91 -12.65 24.22
C LYS A 2 -3.52 -11.23 23.78
N SER A 3 -2.31 -11.08 23.19
CA SER A 3 -2.03 -9.91 22.37
C SER A 3 -3.02 -9.93 21.22
N PRO A 4 -3.71 -8.83 20.91
CA PRO A 4 -4.54 -8.77 19.71
C PRO A 4 -3.66 -9.03 18.48
N ASP A 5 -4.15 -9.86 17.54
CA ASP A 5 -3.45 -10.18 16.28
C ASP A 5 -3.49 -8.99 15.31
N THR A 6 -3.33 -7.78 15.83
CA THR A 6 -3.33 -6.51 15.07
C THR A 6 -2.37 -5.52 15.73
N ARG A 7 -1.88 -4.56 14.95
CA ARG A 7 -1.12 -3.41 15.47
C ARG A 7 -2.00 -2.20 15.59
N PHE A 8 -1.69 -1.36 16.59
CA PHE A 8 -2.26 -0.02 16.76
C PHE A 8 -1.34 0.99 16.10
N TYR A 9 -1.89 1.95 15.37
CA TYR A 9 -1.13 2.95 14.66
C TYR A 9 -0.85 4.17 15.55
N VAL A 10 0.43 4.50 15.70
CA VAL A 10 0.92 5.63 16.51
C VAL A 10 1.93 6.41 15.67
N PRO A 11 1.54 7.51 14.99
CA PRO A 11 2.41 8.25 14.06
C PRO A 11 3.73 8.74 14.67
N GLU A 12 3.70 9.08 15.97
CA GLU A 12 4.84 9.59 16.76
C GLU A 12 5.18 8.58 17.87
N LEU A 13 5.59 7.38 17.44
CA LEU A 13 5.91 6.28 18.36
C LEU A 13 7.25 6.54 19.08
N THR A 14 7.20 6.64 20.41
CA THR A 14 8.38 6.90 21.27
C THR A 14 8.37 5.99 22.50
N THR A 15 9.50 5.88 23.18
CA THR A 15 9.57 5.23 24.51
C THR A 15 8.96 6.14 25.59
N GLY A 16 8.54 5.55 26.69
CA GLY A 16 7.89 6.25 27.81
C GLY A 16 6.38 6.04 27.81
N THR A 17 5.64 6.91 28.47
CA THR A 17 4.17 6.87 28.49
C THR A 17 3.62 7.70 27.34
N LEU A 18 2.73 7.13 26.57
CA LEU A 18 2.00 7.80 25.49
C LEU A 18 0.51 7.46 25.51
N SER A 19 -0.30 8.37 24.98
CA SER A 19 -1.74 8.15 24.75
C SER A 19 -2.00 7.75 23.31
N LEU A 20 -2.87 6.76 23.13
CA LEU A 20 -3.42 6.45 21.80
C LEU A 20 -4.37 7.57 21.36
N SER A 21 -4.56 7.71 20.03
CA SER A 21 -5.63 8.56 19.50
C SER A 21 -7.01 8.11 19.99
N ASP A 22 -8.02 8.99 19.92
CA ASP A 22 -9.40 8.64 20.30
C ASP A 22 -9.91 7.40 19.57
N GLU A 23 -9.61 7.29 18.26
CA GLU A 23 -10.01 6.15 17.44
C GLU A 23 -9.32 4.86 17.89
N GLU A 24 -8.00 4.89 18.08
CA GLU A 24 -7.23 3.73 18.52
C GLU A 24 -7.56 3.37 19.97
N SER A 25 -7.81 4.34 20.85
CA SER A 25 -8.28 4.11 22.22
C SER A 25 -9.64 3.41 22.24
N ALA A 26 -10.59 3.91 21.43
CA ALA A 26 -11.89 3.27 21.31
C ALA A 26 -11.79 1.84 20.76
N HIS A 27 -10.92 1.60 19.78
CA HIS A 27 -10.66 0.26 19.24
C HIS A 27 -10.06 -0.66 20.31
N ALA A 28 -9.02 -0.20 21.02
CA ALA A 28 -8.38 -0.99 22.07
C ALA A 28 -9.37 -1.43 23.15
N ILE A 29 -10.20 -0.50 23.63
CA ILE A 29 -11.04 -0.73 24.79
C ILE A 29 -12.39 -1.38 24.42
N ARG A 30 -13.07 -0.88 23.38
CA ARG A 30 -14.41 -1.35 23.03
C ARG A 30 -14.41 -2.61 22.17
N VAL A 31 -13.43 -2.75 21.26
CA VAL A 31 -13.34 -3.88 20.33
C VAL A 31 -12.43 -4.96 20.90
N CYS A 32 -11.17 -4.62 21.22
CA CYS A 32 -10.18 -5.57 21.73
C CYS A 32 -10.36 -5.86 23.23
N ARG A 33 -11.14 -5.05 23.96
CA ARG A 33 -11.42 -5.21 25.40
C ARG A 33 -10.15 -5.22 26.25
N ALA A 34 -9.18 -4.41 25.87
CA ALA A 34 -7.92 -4.28 26.57
C ALA A 34 -8.12 -3.74 28.00
N ARG A 35 -7.32 -4.24 28.92
CA ARG A 35 -7.34 -3.91 30.36
C ARG A 35 -5.98 -3.44 30.81
N PRO A 36 -5.86 -2.73 31.95
CA PRO A 36 -4.57 -2.43 32.54
C PRO A 36 -3.74 -3.71 32.72
N GLY A 37 -2.47 -3.65 32.27
CA GLY A 37 -1.53 -4.76 32.26
C GLY A 37 -1.54 -5.58 30.96
N ASP A 38 -2.49 -5.39 30.04
CA ASP A 38 -2.45 -6.04 28.74
C ASP A 38 -1.40 -5.39 27.83
N VAL A 39 -0.90 -6.18 26.86
CA VAL A 39 0.12 -5.74 25.90
C VAL A 39 -0.51 -5.52 24.55
N LEU A 40 -0.29 -4.34 23.97
CA LEU A 40 -0.69 -3.98 22.62
C LEU A 40 0.52 -3.87 21.71
N ASN A 41 0.41 -4.37 20.47
CA ASN A 41 1.43 -4.19 19.44
C ASN A 41 1.21 -2.84 18.74
N LEU A 42 2.27 -2.06 18.57
CA LEU A 42 2.23 -0.70 18.02
C LEU A 42 3.11 -0.59 16.78
N THR A 43 2.77 0.33 15.88
CA THR A 43 3.61 0.72 14.73
C THR A 43 3.38 2.18 14.36
N ASP A 44 4.43 2.85 13.85
CA ASP A 44 4.34 4.19 13.28
C ASP A 44 4.18 4.17 11.74
N GLY A 45 4.28 2.99 11.12
CA GLY A 45 4.28 2.84 9.67
C GLY A 45 5.54 3.38 8.98
N LYS A 46 6.57 3.76 9.75
CA LYS A 46 7.86 4.30 9.29
C LYS A 46 9.03 3.33 9.57
N GLY A 47 8.71 2.08 9.89
CA GLY A 47 9.69 1.03 10.21
C GLY A 47 9.89 0.80 11.69
N HIS A 48 9.23 1.54 12.58
CA HIS A 48 9.30 1.31 14.01
C HIS A 48 8.08 0.57 14.52
N PHE A 49 8.30 -0.29 15.49
CA PHE A 49 7.24 -0.98 16.21
C PHE A 49 7.63 -1.19 17.67
N ALA A 50 6.63 -1.41 18.50
CA ALA A 50 6.82 -1.59 19.94
C ALA A 50 5.73 -2.45 20.54
N LYS A 51 5.97 -2.90 21.77
CA LYS A 51 4.97 -3.42 22.69
C LYS A 51 4.69 -2.37 23.74
N GLY A 52 3.41 -1.99 23.86
CA GLY A 52 2.94 -1.05 24.89
C GLY A 52 2.11 -1.78 25.93
N ILE A 53 2.45 -1.59 27.23
CA ILE A 53 1.67 -2.11 28.35
C ILE A 53 0.59 -1.08 28.69
N VAL A 54 -0.67 -1.49 28.72
CA VAL A 54 -1.79 -0.62 29.08
C VAL A 54 -1.67 -0.21 30.55
N GLU A 55 -1.45 1.09 30.81
CA GLU A 55 -1.47 1.66 32.16
C GLU A 55 -2.87 2.16 32.52
N LYS A 56 -3.56 2.86 31.60
CA LYS A 56 -4.93 3.38 31.75
C LYS A 56 -5.82 2.88 30.61
N ALA A 57 -6.86 2.16 30.94
CA ALA A 57 -7.83 1.62 29.97
C ALA A 57 -9.05 2.54 29.87
N ASP A 58 -8.93 3.60 29.07
CA ASP A 58 -10.00 4.55 28.79
C ASP A 58 -10.28 4.61 27.28
N ALA A 59 -11.55 4.57 26.88
CA ALA A 59 -11.94 4.53 25.47
C ALA A 59 -11.69 5.84 24.70
N ARG A 60 -11.32 6.93 25.39
CA ARG A 60 -10.95 8.20 24.78
C ARG A 60 -9.48 8.55 24.98
N ASP A 61 -8.82 7.92 25.98
CA ASP A 61 -7.45 8.23 26.37
C ASP A 61 -6.80 6.95 26.94
N CYS A 62 -6.56 5.98 26.10
CA CYS A 62 -5.84 4.77 26.48
C CYS A 62 -4.34 5.06 26.57
N GLN A 63 -3.77 4.96 27.78
CA GLN A 63 -2.36 5.25 28.02
C GLN A 63 -1.55 3.96 28.08
N LEU A 64 -0.39 4.00 27.41
CA LEU A 64 0.51 2.86 27.27
C LEU A 64 1.90 3.24 27.76
N LYS A 65 2.55 2.29 28.46
CA LYS A 65 3.98 2.35 28.78
C LYS A 65 4.76 1.57 27.73
N ILE A 66 5.72 2.23 27.09
CA ILE A 66 6.61 1.65 26.08
C ILE A 66 8.04 1.68 26.60
N GLU A 67 8.64 0.51 26.74
CA GLU A 67 10.02 0.38 27.27
C GLU A 67 11.06 0.43 26.14
N LYS A 68 10.74 -0.15 24.98
CA LYS A 68 11.69 -0.32 23.88
C LYS A 68 11.00 -0.14 22.53
N LEU A 69 11.70 0.53 21.61
CA LEU A 69 11.38 0.52 20.19
C LEU A 69 12.21 -0.57 19.48
N GLU A 70 11.58 -1.20 18.53
CA GLU A 70 12.19 -2.09 17.55
C GLU A 70 12.11 -1.46 16.17
N THR A 71 13.08 -1.78 15.31
CA THR A 71 13.13 -1.27 13.94
C THR A 71 13.14 -2.43 12.96
N SER A 72 12.56 -2.20 11.80
CA SER A 72 12.60 -3.11 10.66
C SER A 72 13.16 -2.35 9.47
N ASP A 73 14.17 -2.92 8.83
CA ASP A 73 14.65 -2.37 7.56
C ASP A 73 13.57 -2.50 6.49
N ARG A 74 13.56 -1.55 5.57
CA ARG A 74 12.66 -1.62 4.43
C ARG A 74 13.21 -2.61 3.42
N THR A 75 12.35 -3.50 2.94
CA THR A 75 12.67 -4.45 1.87
C THR A 75 13.25 -3.72 0.65
N LYS A 76 14.35 -4.23 0.13
CA LYS A 76 15.01 -3.75 -1.10
C LYS A 76 15.30 -4.94 -2.02
N PRO A 77 15.15 -4.75 -3.33
CA PRO A 77 14.62 -3.55 -4.01
C PRO A 77 13.17 -3.27 -3.66
N LYS A 78 12.71 -2.02 -3.87
CA LYS A 78 11.33 -1.62 -3.58
C LYS A 78 10.42 -2.00 -4.73
N LEU A 79 9.28 -2.59 -4.40
CA LEU A 79 8.19 -2.81 -5.34
C LEU A 79 7.19 -1.66 -5.27
N HIS A 80 6.72 -1.22 -6.41
CA HIS A 80 5.73 -0.18 -6.58
C HIS A 80 4.60 -0.66 -7.49
N LEU A 81 3.41 -0.10 -7.30
CA LEU A 81 2.28 -0.29 -8.20
C LEU A 81 1.94 1.05 -8.87
N GLY A 82 1.99 1.12 -10.20
CA GLY A 82 1.39 2.16 -11.00
C GLY A 82 0.02 1.67 -11.48
N LEU A 83 -1.04 2.17 -10.87
CA LEU A 83 -2.42 1.74 -11.12
C LEU A 83 -3.17 2.84 -11.86
N ALA A 84 -3.68 2.56 -13.05
CA ALA A 84 -4.60 3.46 -13.70
C ALA A 84 -5.84 3.71 -12.81
N CYS A 85 -6.38 4.92 -12.83
CA CYS A 85 -7.62 5.22 -12.11
C CYS A 85 -8.74 4.30 -12.60
N LEU A 86 -9.33 3.55 -11.70
CA LEU A 86 -10.37 2.56 -11.95
C LEU A 86 -11.74 3.10 -11.53
N LYS A 87 -12.80 2.42 -11.96
CA LYS A 87 -14.18 2.74 -11.61
C LYS A 87 -14.52 2.42 -10.17
N ASP A 88 -15.52 3.10 -9.66
CA ASP A 88 -16.16 2.84 -8.37
C ASP A 88 -15.14 2.81 -7.20
N ASP A 89 -15.16 1.76 -6.41
CA ASP A 89 -14.29 1.51 -5.26
C ASP A 89 -13.06 0.64 -5.57
N ALA A 90 -12.83 0.32 -6.85
CA ALA A 90 -11.78 -0.63 -7.24
C ALA A 90 -10.36 -0.17 -6.84
N ASN A 91 -10.08 1.14 -6.86
CA ASN A 91 -8.79 1.67 -6.38
C ASN A 91 -8.58 1.39 -4.88
N GLU A 92 -9.65 1.54 -4.09
CA GLU A 92 -9.64 1.31 -2.64
C GLU A 92 -9.48 -0.16 -2.31
N GLU A 93 -10.15 -1.05 -3.06
CA GLU A 93 -10.02 -2.49 -2.93
C GLU A 93 -8.59 -2.95 -3.27
N VAL A 94 -8.00 -2.42 -4.34
CA VAL A 94 -6.59 -2.67 -4.69
C VAL A 94 -5.66 -2.15 -3.60
N ALA A 95 -5.89 -0.92 -3.11
CA ALA A 95 -5.08 -0.35 -2.03
C ALA A 95 -5.12 -1.20 -0.77
N LEU A 96 -6.29 -1.74 -0.41
CA LEU A 96 -6.44 -2.65 0.72
C LEU A 96 -5.56 -3.89 0.56
N HIS A 97 -5.76 -4.65 -0.53
CA HIS A 97 -5.12 -5.96 -0.69
C HIS A 97 -3.64 -5.88 -1.08
N VAL A 98 -3.27 -4.92 -1.93
CA VAL A 98 -1.86 -4.75 -2.33
C VAL A 98 -1.02 -4.24 -1.16
N SER A 99 -1.60 -3.41 -0.28
CA SER A 99 -0.89 -2.95 0.92
C SER A 99 -0.68 -4.03 2.00
N GLU A 100 -1.30 -5.19 1.89
CA GLU A 100 -0.98 -6.35 2.73
C GLU A 100 0.39 -6.96 2.36
N MET A 101 0.84 -6.76 1.13
CA MET A 101 2.12 -7.23 0.60
C MET A 101 3.23 -6.18 0.78
N GLU A 102 4.49 -6.55 0.58
CA GLU A 102 5.68 -5.67 0.74
C GLU A 102 5.82 -4.63 -0.38
N VAL A 103 4.74 -3.86 -0.65
CA VAL A 103 4.71 -2.80 -1.65
C VAL A 103 5.02 -1.44 -1.01
N ALA A 104 5.97 -0.73 -1.60
CA ALA A 104 6.45 0.55 -1.09
C ALA A 104 5.48 1.70 -1.36
N SER A 105 4.89 1.74 -2.56
CA SER A 105 3.89 2.75 -2.91
C SER A 105 2.91 2.26 -3.97
N ILE A 106 1.73 2.86 -3.98
CA ILE A 106 0.74 2.76 -5.04
C ILE A 106 0.56 4.16 -5.61
N THR A 107 0.85 4.35 -6.91
CA THR A 107 0.62 5.61 -7.62
C THR A 107 -0.61 5.47 -8.50
N LEU A 108 -1.63 6.27 -8.25
CA LEU A 108 -2.79 6.37 -9.12
C LEU A 108 -2.42 7.19 -10.36
N LEU A 109 -2.68 6.64 -11.54
CA LEU A 109 -2.28 7.22 -12.83
C LEU A 109 -3.52 7.60 -13.64
N ARG A 110 -3.52 8.80 -14.19
CA ARG A 110 -4.51 9.21 -15.19
C ARG A 110 -3.99 8.80 -16.57
N THR A 111 -4.64 7.81 -17.15
CA THR A 111 -4.37 7.27 -18.48
C THR A 111 -5.49 7.65 -19.46
N GLU A 112 -5.29 7.47 -20.75
CA GLU A 112 -6.27 7.83 -21.78
C GLU A 112 -7.62 7.13 -21.59
N HIS A 113 -7.61 5.88 -21.17
CA HIS A 113 -8.82 5.08 -20.96
C HIS A 113 -9.25 4.97 -19.50
N SER A 114 -8.58 5.68 -18.58
CA SER A 114 -9.03 5.71 -17.19
C SER A 114 -10.28 6.55 -17.03
N GLU A 115 -11.19 6.13 -16.17
CA GLU A 115 -12.28 7.01 -15.78
C GLU A 115 -11.74 8.13 -14.90
N GLU A 116 -11.89 9.38 -15.36
CA GLU A 116 -11.57 10.52 -14.52
C GLU A 116 -12.63 10.64 -13.43
N PRO A 117 -12.25 10.48 -12.16
CA PRO A 117 -13.08 10.98 -11.09
C PRO A 117 -13.26 12.49 -11.35
N LYS A 118 -14.49 13.01 -11.31
CA LYS A 118 -14.72 14.46 -11.41
C LYS A 118 -13.75 15.17 -10.48
N ASP A 119 -13.10 16.24 -10.93
CA ASP A 119 -11.99 16.93 -10.24
C ASP A 119 -12.17 17.13 -8.73
N SER A 120 -13.40 17.34 -8.27
CA SER A 120 -13.73 17.45 -6.85
C SER A 120 -13.54 16.14 -6.03
N ASN A 121 -13.34 15.00 -6.68
CA ASN A 121 -13.30 13.69 -6.02
C ASN A 121 -11.90 13.05 -5.98
N LEU A 122 -10.91 13.58 -6.71
CA LEU A 122 -9.57 13.00 -6.81
C LEU A 122 -8.91 12.84 -5.44
N GLN A 123 -8.90 13.90 -4.65
CA GLN A 123 -8.32 13.85 -3.30
C GLN A 123 -9.08 12.91 -2.36
N LYS A 124 -10.40 12.77 -2.54
CA LYS A 124 -11.19 11.82 -1.76
C LYS A 124 -10.83 10.37 -2.07
N VAL A 125 -10.55 10.05 -3.34
CA VAL A 125 -10.10 8.70 -3.73
C VAL A 125 -8.76 8.39 -3.07
N VAL A 126 -7.77 9.29 -3.18
CA VAL A 126 -6.47 9.13 -2.52
C VAL A 126 -6.65 8.91 -1.02
N ARG A 127 -7.43 9.79 -0.36
CA ARG A 127 -7.66 9.67 1.08
C ARG A 127 -8.30 8.34 1.47
N ARG A 128 -9.25 7.82 0.68
CA ARG A 128 -9.85 6.51 0.94
C ARG A 128 -8.85 5.37 0.74
N CYS A 129 -7.99 5.44 -0.30
CA CYS A 129 -6.89 4.49 -0.49
C CYS A 129 -5.88 4.53 0.68
N GLU A 130 -5.51 5.72 1.19
CA GLU A 130 -4.67 5.87 2.38
C GLU A 130 -5.27 5.19 3.61
N LEU A 131 -6.56 5.37 3.85
CA LEU A 131 -7.26 4.69 4.95
C LEU A 131 -7.24 3.16 4.78
N LYS A 132 -7.39 2.65 3.56
CA LYS A 132 -7.28 1.21 3.27
C LYS A 132 -5.87 0.68 3.49
N ALA A 133 -4.84 1.42 3.05
CA ALA A 133 -3.44 1.08 3.31
C ALA A 133 -3.13 1.04 4.82
N LEU A 134 -3.70 1.97 5.60
CA LEU A 134 -3.56 1.98 7.06
C LEU A 134 -4.25 0.77 7.71
N VAL A 135 -5.43 0.38 7.25
CA VAL A 135 -6.11 -0.84 7.71
C VAL A 135 -5.24 -2.07 7.45
N SER A 136 -4.67 -2.16 6.25
CA SER A 136 -3.76 -3.26 5.87
C SER A 136 -2.50 -3.30 6.73
N LEU A 137 -1.86 -2.15 6.97
CA LEU A 137 -0.68 -2.04 7.85
C LEU A 137 -0.96 -2.65 9.23
N LYS A 138 -2.10 -2.30 9.81
CA LYS A 138 -2.50 -2.76 11.16
C LYS A 138 -2.75 -4.26 11.21
N GLN A 139 -3.41 -4.81 10.18
CA GLN A 139 -3.80 -6.21 10.10
C GLN A 139 -2.66 -7.13 9.66
N SER A 140 -1.87 -6.74 8.66
CA SER A 140 -0.78 -7.54 8.11
C SER A 140 0.50 -7.55 8.96
N LEU A 141 0.51 -6.80 10.07
CA LEU A 141 1.65 -6.68 10.98
C LEU A 141 2.93 -6.11 10.34
N LYS A 142 2.78 -5.37 9.25
CA LYS A 142 3.90 -4.69 8.58
C LYS A 142 4.43 -3.54 9.44
N ALA A 143 5.71 -3.20 9.26
CA ALA A 143 6.32 -2.04 9.90
C ALA A 143 6.29 -0.78 8.99
N TRP A 144 6.12 -0.97 7.67
CA TRP A 144 6.14 0.10 6.69
C TRP A 144 4.77 0.29 6.06
N LEU A 145 4.25 1.52 6.16
CA LEU A 145 3.01 1.92 5.49
C LEU A 145 3.25 2.03 3.97
N THR A 146 2.36 1.46 3.19
CA THR A 146 2.34 1.67 1.74
C THR A 146 1.92 3.10 1.45
N GLU A 147 2.76 3.85 0.74
CA GLU A 147 2.50 5.24 0.38
C GLU A 147 1.50 5.30 -0.80
N ILE A 148 0.47 6.12 -0.68
CA ILE A 148 -0.49 6.37 -1.77
C ILE A 148 -0.17 7.71 -2.41
N ARG A 149 -0.03 7.73 -3.73
CA ARG A 149 0.35 8.91 -4.53
C ARG A 149 -0.64 9.18 -5.66
N GLY A 150 -0.68 10.40 -6.12
CA GLY A 150 -1.45 10.81 -7.30
C GLY A 150 -2.82 11.38 -6.98
N PRO A 151 -3.79 11.35 -7.91
CA PRO A 151 -3.60 10.90 -9.29
C PRO A 151 -2.66 11.81 -10.09
N ILE A 152 -1.73 11.20 -10.81
CA ILE A 152 -0.72 11.87 -11.64
C ILE A 152 -0.99 11.56 -13.11
N PRO A 153 -0.87 12.50 -14.05
CA PRO A 153 -0.90 12.18 -15.48
C PRO A 153 0.17 11.12 -15.81
N PHE A 154 -0.21 10.08 -16.55
CA PHE A 154 0.67 8.98 -16.88
C PHE A 154 2.00 9.44 -17.51
N GLU A 155 1.95 10.40 -18.42
CA GLU A 155 3.14 10.93 -19.10
C GLU A 155 4.09 11.67 -18.14
N GLU A 156 3.55 12.41 -17.17
CA GLU A 156 4.36 13.10 -16.17
C GLU A 156 5.06 12.08 -15.26
N TRP A 157 4.31 11.05 -14.84
CA TRP A 157 4.86 9.97 -14.05
C TRP A 157 5.98 9.24 -14.82
N LEU A 158 5.73 8.85 -16.07
CA LEU A 158 6.72 8.14 -16.89
C LEU A 158 7.99 8.95 -17.12
N LYS A 159 7.87 10.26 -17.29
CA LYS A 159 9.01 11.18 -17.41
C LYS A 159 9.83 11.32 -16.13
N ALA A 160 9.21 11.21 -14.97
CA ALA A 160 9.87 11.38 -13.67
C ALA A 160 10.39 10.07 -13.09
N TYR A 161 9.85 8.93 -13.52
CA TYR A 161 10.19 7.62 -12.97
C TYR A 161 11.62 7.21 -13.34
N ASP A 162 12.31 6.57 -12.38
CA ASP A 162 13.66 6.04 -12.53
C ASP A 162 13.73 4.67 -11.83
N GLY A 163 13.55 3.60 -12.61
CA GLY A 163 13.50 2.21 -12.14
C GLY A 163 13.01 1.29 -13.25
N ASP A 164 12.88 0.01 -12.95
CA ASP A 164 12.38 -0.96 -13.93
C ASP A 164 10.85 -0.95 -13.99
N ILE A 165 10.30 -1.25 -15.14
CA ILE A 165 8.86 -1.29 -15.40
C ILE A 165 8.45 -2.72 -15.79
N ILE A 166 7.44 -3.23 -15.11
CA ILE A 166 6.74 -4.45 -15.51
C ILE A 166 5.35 -4.05 -15.97
N LEU A 167 5.05 -4.30 -17.24
CA LEU A 167 3.72 -4.07 -17.80
C LEU A 167 2.93 -5.38 -17.82
N CYS A 168 1.74 -5.38 -17.24
CA CYS A 168 0.82 -6.52 -17.36
C CYS A 168 0.31 -6.61 -18.79
N ASP A 169 0.66 -7.68 -19.50
CA ASP A 169 0.28 -7.92 -20.88
C ASP A 169 -0.02 -9.41 -21.12
N MET A 170 -0.99 -9.71 -22.00
CA MET A 170 -1.35 -11.10 -22.35
C MET A 170 -0.27 -11.80 -23.19
N ASP A 171 0.53 -11.02 -23.91
CA ASP A 171 1.65 -11.52 -24.73
C ASP A 171 2.99 -11.54 -23.98
N GLY A 172 2.96 -11.23 -22.67
CA GLY A 172 4.13 -11.25 -21.81
C GLY A 172 4.61 -12.65 -21.43
N GLU A 173 5.70 -12.67 -20.69
CA GLU A 173 6.28 -13.89 -20.13
C GLU A 173 5.54 -14.33 -18.85
N ASP A 174 5.51 -15.62 -18.56
CA ASP A 174 4.88 -16.16 -17.35
C ASP A 174 5.66 -15.83 -16.06
N SER A 175 6.94 -15.41 -16.18
CA SER A 175 7.81 -15.00 -15.08
C SER A 175 8.74 -13.88 -15.53
N ILE A 176 9.03 -12.94 -14.64
CA ILE A 176 9.96 -11.81 -14.88
C ILE A 176 11.36 -12.06 -14.32
N GLY A 177 11.58 -13.21 -13.66
CA GLY A 177 12.82 -13.47 -12.92
C GLY A 177 12.90 -12.68 -11.61
N GLU A 178 14.09 -12.60 -11.04
CA GLU A 178 14.34 -11.88 -9.78
C GLU A 178 14.30 -10.38 -10.00
N VAL A 179 13.67 -9.68 -9.06
CA VAL A 179 13.62 -8.21 -9.02
C VAL A 179 14.87 -7.69 -8.30
N THR A 180 15.79 -7.06 -9.02
CA THR A 180 17.09 -6.59 -8.49
C THR A 180 17.18 -5.07 -8.33
N LYS A 181 16.21 -4.32 -8.86
CA LYS A 181 16.10 -2.85 -8.78
C LYS A 181 14.70 -2.44 -8.36
N ASP A 182 14.57 -1.20 -7.91
CA ASP A 182 13.26 -0.61 -7.66
C ASP A 182 12.40 -0.74 -8.92
N THR A 183 11.26 -1.40 -8.80
CA THR A 183 10.44 -1.82 -9.94
C THR A 183 8.99 -1.44 -9.75
N THR A 184 8.37 -0.90 -10.79
CA THR A 184 6.93 -0.59 -10.82
C THR A 184 6.19 -1.58 -11.71
N LEU A 185 5.20 -2.27 -11.11
CA LEU A 185 4.18 -2.97 -11.89
C LEU A 185 3.17 -1.95 -12.42
N LEU A 186 2.96 -1.91 -13.75
CA LEU A 186 1.94 -1.08 -14.40
C LEU A 186 0.70 -1.90 -14.70
N VAL A 187 -0.44 -1.41 -14.22
CA VAL A 187 -1.75 -2.01 -14.49
C VAL A 187 -2.68 -0.94 -15.05
N GLY A 188 -3.12 -1.17 -16.30
CA GLY A 188 -4.06 -0.29 -17.00
C GLY A 188 -5.50 -0.39 -16.48
N PRO A 189 -6.38 0.52 -16.92
CA PRO A 189 -7.82 0.46 -16.63
C PRO A 189 -8.50 -0.69 -17.41
N GLU A 190 -9.81 -0.80 -17.31
CA GLU A 190 -10.58 -1.84 -18.02
C GLU A 190 -10.40 -1.80 -19.53
N GLY A 191 -10.19 -0.61 -20.11
CA GLY A 191 -9.86 -0.41 -21.53
C GLY A 191 -8.41 -0.68 -21.90
N GLY A 192 -7.53 -0.94 -20.90
CA GLY A 192 -6.07 -1.06 -21.09
C GLY A 192 -5.39 0.29 -21.31
N PHE A 193 -4.08 0.28 -21.45
CA PHE A 193 -3.33 1.44 -21.93
C PHE A 193 -3.59 1.65 -23.42
N SER A 194 -3.60 2.91 -23.88
CA SER A 194 -3.72 3.22 -25.31
C SER A 194 -2.45 2.78 -26.05
N HIS A 195 -2.58 2.68 -27.39
CA HIS A 195 -1.44 2.32 -28.24
C HIS A 195 -0.27 3.29 -28.05
N GLN A 196 -0.56 4.59 -27.92
CA GLN A 196 0.46 5.61 -27.71
C GLN A 196 1.13 5.48 -26.34
N GLU A 197 0.39 5.15 -25.28
CA GLU A 197 0.95 4.90 -23.95
C GLU A 197 1.84 3.65 -23.95
N ILE A 198 1.41 2.58 -24.62
CA ILE A 198 2.22 1.35 -24.75
C ILE A 198 3.53 1.62 -25.48
N GLU A 199 3.50 2.38 -26.60
CA GLU A 199 4.71 2.73 -27.32
C GLU A 199 5.67 3.60 -26.46
N LYS A 200 5.14 4.53 -25.66
CA LYS A 200 5.94 5.31 -24.71
C LYS A 200 6.56 4.44 -23.60
N ILE A 201 5.83 3.44 -23.10
CA ILE A 201 6.37 2.48 -22.13
C ILE A 201 7.50 1.69 -22.77
N LYS A 202 7.31 1.16 -23.98
CA LYS A 202 8.34 0.39 -24.70
C LYS A 202 9.59 1.22 -25.04
N ALA A 203 9.41 2.52 -25.30
CA ALA A 203 10.49 3.47 -25.56
C ALA A 203 11.19 3.97 -24.30
N TYR A 204 10.75 3.56 -23.11
CA TYR A 204 11.36 3.96 -21.85
C TYR A 204 12.80 3.44 -21.75
N SER A 205 13.75 4.31 -21.38
CA SER A 205 15.19 4.02 -21.48
C SER A 205 15.98 4.21 -20.17
N ARG A 206 15.30 4.56 -19.05
CA ARG A 206 15.96 4.73 -17.75
C ARG A 206 15.98 3.48 -16.88
N GLY A 207 15.30 2.42 -17.33
CA GLY A 207 15.26 1.10 -16.72
C GLY A 207 14.88 0.04 -17.74
N GLU A 208 14.80 -1.20 -17.29
CA GLU A 208 14.32 -2.31 -18.11
C GLU A 208 12.77 -2.30 -18.16
N VAL A 209 12.22 -2.67 -19.31
CA VAL A 209 10.78 -2.88 -19.47
C VAL A 209 10.53 -4.34 -19.80
N LYS A 210 9.75 -5.02 -18.96
CA LYS A 210 9.32 -6.40 -19.19
C LYS A 210 7.79 -6.48 -19.28
N LEU A 211 7.31 -7.43 -20.07
CA LEU A 211 5.89 -7.75 -20.16
C LEU A 211 5.61 -8.99 -19.32
N LEU A 212 4.66 -8.91 -18.40
CA LEU A 212 4.28 -9.99 -17.49
C LEU A 212 2.88 -10.51 -17.82
N LYS A 213 2.81 -11.79 -18.14
CA LYS A 213 1.56 -12.52 -18.28
C LYS A 213 1.08 -13.04 -16.92
N LEU A 214 -0.15 -12.68 -16.56
CA LEU A 214 -0.72 -13.07 -15.27
C LEU A 214 -1.49 -14.39 -15.29
N GLY A 215 -1.78 -14.91 -16.49
CA GLY A 215 -2.50 -16.17 -16.67
C GLY A 215 -3.01 -16.34 -18.09
N LYS A 216 -3.78 -17.40 -18.33
CA LYS A 216 -4.34 -17.74 -19.65
C LYS A 216 -5.60 -16.95 -20.02
N THR A 217 -6.21 -16.28 -19.03
CA THR A 217 -7.44 -15.51 -19.21
C THR A 217 -7.21 -14.05 -18.90
N ARG A 218 -8.01 -13.17 -19.53
CA ARG A 218 -7.98 -11.73 -19.22
C ARG A 218 -8.53 -11.48 -17.82
N LEU A 219 -7.73 -10.90 -16.95
CA LEU A 219 -8.12 -10.48 -15.60
C LEU A 219 -8.67 -9.06 -15.62
N ARG A 220 -9.58 -8.76 -14.70
CA ARG A 220 -9.95 -7.36 -14.42
C ARG A 220 -8.77 -6.61 -13.79
N ALA A 221 -8.69 -5.30 -13.97
CA ALA A 221 -7.59 -4.47 -13.49
C ALA A 221 -7.25 -4.69 -12.00
N ARG A 222 -8.26 -4.72 -11.11
CA ARG A 222 -8.06 -5.01 -9.68
C ARG A 222 -7.44 -6.38 -9.43
N THR A 223 -7.91 -7.41 -10.10
CA THR A 223 -7.37 -8.77 -9.98
C THR A 223 -5.95 -8.83 -10.54
N ALA A 224 -5.70 -8.14 -11.67
CA ALA A 224 -4.37 -8.06 -12.27
C ALA A 224 -3.35 -7.39 -11.33
N ALA A 225 -3.74 -6.32 -10.64
CA ALA A 225 -2.89 -5.64 -9.67
C ALA A 225 -2.49 -6.57 -8.50
N ILE A 226 -3.46 -7.27 -7.91
CA ILE A 226 -3.22 -8.17 -6.77
C ILE A 226 -2.35 -9.37 -7.20
N VAL A 227 -2.74 -10.04 -8.29
CA VAL A 227 -2.01 -11.22 -8.80
C VAL A 227 -0.61 -10.83 -9.30
N GLY A 228 -0.49 -9.69 -9.99
CA GLY A 228 0.78 -9.19 -10.51
C GLY A 228 1.78 -8.90 -9.40
N ILE A 229 1.37 -8.16 -8.38
CA ILE A 229 2.22 -7.92 -7.20
C ILE A 229 2.54 -9.26 -6.50
N GLY A 230 1.56 -10.14 -6.30
CA GLY A 230 1.78 -11.45 -5.68
C GLY A 230 2.76 -12.37 -6.44
N LYS A 231 3.00 -12.14 -7.74
CA LYS A 231 4.05 -12.83 -8.51
C LYS A 231 5.45 -12.23 -8.33
N MET A 232 5.55 -11.03 -7.74
CA MET A 232 6.79 -10.26 -7.60
C MET A 232 7.35 -10.26 -6.17
N VAL A 233 6.55 -10.65 -5.17
CA VAL A 233 6.94 -10.76 -3.76
C VAL A 233 7.38 -12.15 -3.37
#